data_315faae177c7ef04429c21ff6a5d405c
#
_entry.id   315faae177c7ef04429c21ff6a5d405c
#
_cell.length_a   1.000
_cell.length_b   1.000
_cell.length_c   1.000
_cell.angle_alpha   90.00
_cell.angle_beta   90.00
_cell.angle_gamma   90.00
#
_symmetry.space_group_name_H-M   'P 1'
#
loop_
_entity.id
_entity.type
_entity.pdbx_description
1 polymer ?
#
loop_
_entity_poly.entity_id
_entity_poly.type
_entity_poly.pdbx_seq_one_letter_code
_entity_poly.pdbx_strand_id
1 'polypeptide(L)'
;MKVTQIKDDMAIVPDTVYLIPPKYNLTIQNGKLKLTEFVHGMLNHPIDVFFSSLAQEQKERAIAVVMSGTGSDGTSGIKVVKENGGLVLVQKPDTAKFDGMPRSVINTG
;
A
#
# COMPACT_ATOMS: atom_id res chain seq x y z
N MET A 1 19.57 -8.40 1.76
CA MET A 1 18.13 -8.30 1.41
C MET A 1 17.99 -8.17 -0.10
N LYS A 2 17.17 -9.01 -0.69
CA LYS A 2 16.96 -9.01 -2.14
C LYS A 2 15.92 -7.96 -2.51
N VAL A 3 16.09 -7.29 -3.66
CA VAL A 3 15.13 -6.35 -4.22
C VAL A 3 14.70 -6.85 -5.58
N THR A 4 13.41 -6.96 -5.83
CA THR A 4 12.89 -7.48 -7.10
C THR A 4 11.63 -6.72 -7.52
N GLN A 5 11.42 -6.59 -8.84
CA GLN A 5 10.17 -6.08 -9.37
C GLN A 5 9.14 -7.20 -9.38
N ILE A 6 7.90 -6.88 -8.99
CA ILE A 6 6.83 -7.86 -8.88
C ILE A 6 6.41 -8.36 -10.27
N LYS A 7 6.23 -9.67 -10.37
CA LYS A 7 5.59 -10.33 -11.50
C LYS A 7 4.28 -10.94 -11.01
N ASP A 8 3.30 -11.08 -11.91
CA ASP A 8 2.02 -11.64 -11.53
C ASP A 8 2.15 -13.05 -10.98
N ASP A 9 1.37 -13.33 -9.94
CA ASP A 9 1.32 -14.63 -9.25
C ASP A 9 2.65 -15.01 -8.56
N MET A 10 3.42 -14.01 -8.13
CA MET A 10 4.70 -14.23 -7.46
C MET A 10 4.50 -14.55 -5.98
N ALA A 11 5.13 -15.63 -5.51
CA ALA A 11 5.10 -15.96 -4.08
C ALA A 11 5.96 -15.00 -3.27
N ILE A 12 5.48 -14.64 -2.08
CA ILE A 12 6.23 -13.79 -1.16
C ILE A 12 7.20 -14.65 -0.36
N VAL A 13 8.46 -14.23 -0.32
CA VAL A 13 9.48 -14.89 0.49
C VAL A 13 10.12 -13.89 1.45
N PRO A 14 10.66 -14.37 2.60
CA PRO A 14 11.28 -13.48 3.57
C PRO A 14 12.49 -12.72 3.03
N ASP A 15 12.85 -11.64 3.70
CA ASP A 15 14.07 -10.87 3.42
C ASP A 15 14.13 -10.33 1.99
N THR A 16 12.98 -9.91 1.45
CA THR A 16 12.87 -9.44 0.07
C THR A 16 12.02 -8.17 0.02
N VAL A 17 12.47 -7.19 -0.76
CA VAL A 17 11.72 -5.99 -1.08
C VAL A 17 11.08 -6.17 -2.46
N TYR A 18 9.78 -5.94 -2.54
CA TYR A 18 9.02 -6.09 -3.77
C TYR A 18 8.61 -4.72 -4.29
N LEU A 19 8.97 -4.40 -5.53
CA LEU A 19 8.65 -3.14 -6.18
C LEU A 19 7.48 -3.34 -7.14
N ILE A 20 6.44 -2.53 -6.97
CA ILE A 20 5.26 -2.60 -7.85
C ILE A 20 5.61 -1.96 -9.22
N PRO A 21 5.31 -2.64 -10.35
CA PRO A 21 5.48 -2.02 -11.66
C PRO A 21 4.44 -0.92 -11.88
N PRO A 22 4.76 0.13 -12.65
CA PRO A 22 3.80 1.19 -12.92
C PRO A 22 2.59 0.68 -13.71
N LYS A 23 1.44 1.34 -13.53
CA LYS A 23 0.17 1.06 -14.22
C LYS A 23 -0.47 -0.27 -13.86
N TYR A 24 -0.14 -0.81 -12.68
CA TYR A 24 -0.78 -2.02 -12.17
C TYR A 24 -1.34 -1.78 -10.78
N ASN A 25 -2.48 -2.42 -10.50
CA ASN A 25 -2.96 -2.61 -9.14
C ASN A 25 -2.34 -3.89 -8.59
N LEU A 26 -2.00 -3.86 -7.30
CA LEU A 26 -1.40 -5.00 -6.61
C LEU A 26 -2.34 -5.48 -5.51
N THR A 27 -2.54 -6.78 -5.44
CA THR A 27 -3.23 -7.41 -4.31
C THR A 27 -2.38 -8.57 -3.79
N ILE A 28 -2.63 -8.95 -2.53
CA ILE A 28 -1.99 -10.09 -1.91
C ILE A 28 -3.07 -11.11 -1.57
N GLN A 29 -2.88 -12.37 -2.00
CA GLN A 29 -3.83 -13.46 -1.77
C GLN A 29 -3.06 -14.74 -1.53
N ASN A 30 -3.30 -15.37 -0.38
CA ASN A 30 -2.68 -16.67 -0.03
C ASN A 30 -1.16 -16.66 -0.17
N GLY A 31 -0.52 -15.57 0.27
CA GLY A 31 0.94 -15.42 0.21
C GLY A 31 1.50 -15.14 -1.16
N LYS A 32 0.66 -14.82 -2.14
CA LYS A 32 1.09 -14.49 -3.50
C LYS A 32 0.68 -13.07 -3.87
N LEU A 33 1.52 -12.42 -4.66
CA LEU A 33 1.26 -11.08 -5.19
C LEU A 33 0.59 -11.21 -6.56
N LYS A 34 -0.55 -10.54 -6.71
CA LYS A 34 -1.34 -10.54 -7.95
C LYS A 34 -1.33 -9.14 -8.57
N LEU A 35 -1.05 -9.07 -9.86
CA LEU A 35 -1.08 -7.82 -10.62
C LEU A 35 -2.30 -7.77 -11.53
N THR A 36 -2.95 -6.60 -11.57
CA THR A 36 -4.06 -6.34 -12.48
C THR A 36 -3.80 -5.00 -13.16
N GLU A 37 -3.87 -4.95 -14.47
CA GLU A 37 -3.65 -3.70 -15.21
C GLU A 37 -4.68 -2.64 -14.81
N PHE A 38 -4.27 -1.37 -14.82
CA PHE A 38 -5.19 -0.25 -14.61
C PHE A 38 -6.30 -0.29 -15.64
N VAL A 39 -7.52 0.02 -15.22
CA VAL A 39 -8.64 0.16 -16.14
C VAL A 39 -8.48 1.48 -16.89
N HIS A 40 -8.40 1.41 -18.21
CA HIS A 40 -8.21 2.57 -19.06
C HIS A 40 -9.40 3.54 -18.95
N GLY A 41 -9.10 4.83 -18.81
CA GLY A 41 -10.13 5.87 -18.70
C GLY A 41 -10.78 5.99 -17.33
N MET A 42 -10.34 5.22 -16.33
CA MET A 42 -10.84 5.29 -14.96
C MET A 42 -9.76 5.80 -14.01
N LEU A 43 -10.19 6.42 -12.93
CA LEU A 43 -9.30 6.81 -11.84
C LEU A 43 -8.97 5.56 -11.02
N ASN A 44 -7.69 5.21 -10.97
CA ASN A 44 -7.22 4.07 -10.21
C ASN A 44 -6.66 4.53 -8.86
N HIS A 45 -6.84 3.73 -7.82
CA HIS A 45 -6.33 3.99 -6.48
C HIS A 45 -5.45 2.82 -6.04
N PRO A 46 -4.24 2.68 -6.62
CA PRO A 46 -3.40 1.50 -6.37
C PRO A 46 -2.99 1.33 -4.92
N ILE A 47 -2.76 2.42 -4.19
CA ILE A 47 -2.35 2.34 -2.79
C ILE A 47 -3.51 1.84 -1.94
N ASP A 48 -4.72 2.37 -2.12
CA ASP A 48 -5.91 1.89 -1.42
C ASP A 48 -6.20 0.42 -1.72
N VAL A 49 -6.06 0.01 -2.98
CA VAL A 49 -6.28 -1.38 -3.40
C VAL A 49 -5.32 -2.31 -2.66
N PHE A 50 -4.04 -1.97 -2.62
CA PHE A 50 -3.06 -2.82 -1.97
C PHE A 50 -3.25 -2.87 -0.45
N PHE A 51 -3.42 -1.72 0.20
CA PHE A 51 -3.58 -1.67 1.65
C PHE A 51 -4.83 -2.43 2.11
N SER A 52 -5.93 -2.31 1.38
CA SER A 52 -7.15 -3.06 1.70
C SER A 52 -6.92 -4.57 1.59
N SER A 53 -6.24 -5.00 0.55
CA SER A 53 -5.88 -6.40 0.34
C SER A 53 -4.94 -6.91 1.44
N LEU A 54 -3.91 -6.13 1.77
CA LEU A 54 -2.96 -6.46 2.83
C LEU A 54 -3.65 -6.60 4.19
N ALA A 55 -4.56 -5.68 4.50
CA ALA A 55 -5.28 -5.69 5.76
C ALA A 55 -6.14 -6.95 5.92
N GLN A 56 -6.81 -7.36 4.85
CA GLN A 56 -7.64 -8.56 4.86
C GLN A 56 -6.82 -9.84 4.98
N GLU A 57 -5.65 -9.87 4.36
CA GLU A 57 -4.79 -11.05 4.35
C GLU A 57 -3.96 -11.18 5.63
N GLN A 58 -3.38 -10.09 6.13
CA GLN A 58 -2.42 -10.11 7.23
C GLN A 58 -2.96 -9.56 8.54
N LYS A 59 -4.05 -8.83 8.52
CA LYS A 59 -4.74 -8.29 9.71
C LYS A 59 -3.76 -7.60 10.67
N GLU A 60 -3.64 -8.05 11.93
CA GLU A 60 -2.75 -7.44 12.92
C GLU A 60 -1.27 -7.58 12.58
N ARG A 61 -0.90 -8.40 11.63
CA ARG A 61 0.48 -8.53 11.15
C ARG A 61 0.86 -7.50 10.11
N ALA A 62 -0.12 -6.75 9.57
CA ALA A 62 0.14 -5.73 8.56
C ALA A 62 0.81 -4.51 9.19
N ILE A 63 1.83 -4.00 8.53
CA ILE A 63 2.49 -2.74 8.88
C ILE A 63 2.48 -1.87 7.61
N ALA A 64 1.81 -0.73 7.69
CA ALA A 64 1.73 0.21 6.58
C ALA A 64 2.53 1.47 6.92
N VAL A 65 3.39 1.89 6.01
CA VAL A 65 4.20 3.10 6.18
C VAL A 65 3.86 4.07 5.06
N VAL A 66 3.43 5.28 5.43
CA VAL A 66 3.10 6.34 4.48
C VAL A 66 4.16 7.43 4.57
N MET A 67 4.77 7.72 3.44
CA MET A 67 5.86 8.69 3.35
C MET A 67 5.46 9.86 2.46
N SER A 68 6.42 10.72 2.14
CA SER A 68 6.22 11.88 1.26
C SER A 68 5.46 11.49 -0.02
N GLY A 69 4.44 12.27 -0.38
CA GLY A 69 3.66 12.04 -1.58
C GLY A 69 2.54 13.05 -1.73
N THR A 70 2.03 13.17 -2.96
CA THR A 70 0.91 14.07 -3.27
C THR A 70 -0.39 13.28 -3.33
N GLY A 71 -1.51 13.98 -3.09
CA GLY A 71 -2.83 13.38 -3.18
C GLY A 71 -3.27 12.64 -1.93
N SER A 72 -4.35 11.90 -2.05
CA SER A 72 -5.02 11.23 -0.93
C SER A 72 -5.19 9.73 -1.14
N ASP A 73 -4.63 9.16 -2.20
CA ASP A 73 -4.64 7.70 -2.38
C ASP A 73 -3.92 7.05 -1.20
N GLY A 74 -4.49 6.00 -0.66
CA GLY A 74 -3.99 5.33 0.53
C GLY A 74 -4.78 5.63 1.80
N THR A 75 -5.50 6.75 1.86
CA THR A 75 -6.27 7.15 3.04
C THR A 75 -7.33 6.11 3.41
N SER A 76 -8.12 5.66 2.44
CA SER A 76 -9.14 4.63 2.67
C SER A 76 -8.52 3.29 3.04
N GLY A 77 -7.45 2.90 2.36
CA GLY A 77 -6.72 1.66 2.65
C GLY A 77 -6.12 1.64 4.05
N ILE A 78 -5.58 2.78 4.50
CA ILE A 78 -5.04 2.91 5.86
C ILE A 78 -6.14 2.70 6.90
N LYS A 79 -7.36 3.20 6.67
CA LYS A 79 -8.49 2.94 7.58
C LYS A 79 -8.74 1.44 7.71
N VAL A 80 -8.72 0.72 6.59
CA VAL A 80 -8.92 -0.73 6.59
C VAL A 80 -7.81 -1.44 7.36
N VAL A 81 -6.56 -1.01 7.20
CA VAL A 81 -5.43 -1.57 7.97
C VAL A 81 -5.66 -1.40 9.46
N LYS A 82 -6.03 -0.20 9.91
CA LYS A 82 -6.32 0.08 11.33
C LYS A 82 -7.49 -0.75 11.85
N GLU A 83 -8.58 -0.84 11.10
CA GLU A 83 -9.78 -1.58 11.47
C GLU A 83 -9.48 -3.06 11.65
N ASN A 84 -8.49 -3.60 10.96
CA ASN A 84 -8.07 -4.99 11.07
C ASN A 84 -6.92 -5.20 12.07
N GLY A 85 -6.57 -4.18 12.83
CA GLY A 85 -5.57 -4.28 13.90
C GLY A 85 -4.13 -4.11 13.46
N GLY A 86 -3.89 -3.71 12.21
CA GLY A 86 -2.54 -3.46 11.71
C GLY A 86 -1.93 -2.18 12.26
N LEU A 87 -0.61 -2.07 12.14
CA LEU A 87 0.15 -0.89 12.55
C LEU A 87 0.32 0.07 11.37
N VAL A 88 0.08 1.36 11.62
CA VAL A 88 0.26 2.40 10.62
C VAL A 88 1.30 3.40 11.11
N LEU A 89 2.32 3.65 10.29
CA LEU A 89 3.35 4.64 10.53
C LEU A 89 3.28 5.68 9.42
N VAL A 90 3.36 6.96 9.79
CA VAL A 90 3.25 8.08 8.85
C VAL A 90 4.47 8.98 9.02
N GLN A 91 5.11 9.34 7.90
CA GLN A 91 6.19 10.30 7.94
C GLN A 91 5.66 11.64 8.48
N LYS A 92 6.42 12.26 9.38
CA LYS A 92 6.07 13.56 9.93
C LYS A 92 5.96 14.59 8.78
N PRO A 93 4.81 15.28 8.64
CA PRO A 93 4.61 16.18 7.49
C PRO A 93 5.70 17.24 7.33
N ASP A 94 6.24 17.76 8.43
CA ASP A 94 7.29 18.77 8.40
C ASP A 94 8.59 18.28 7.74
N THR A 95 8.82 16.96 7.71
CA THR A 95 10.00 16.34 7.10
C THR A 95 9.75 15.87 5.68
N ALA A 96 8.50 15.87 5.22
CA ALA A 96 8.14 15.39 3.90
C ALA A 96 8.25 16.50 2.88
N LYS A 97 8.88 16.21 1.75
CA LYS A 97 8.94 17.16 0.63
C LYS A 97 7.53 17.48 0.10
N PHE A 98 6.68 16.46 0.05
CA PHE A 98 5.27 16.58 -0.32
C PHE A 98 4.44 15.97 0.80
N ASP A 99 3.70 16.80 1.53
CA ASP A 99 3.01 16.41 2.76
C ASP A 99 1.52 16.06 2.57
N GLY A 100 1.01 16.14 1.35
CA GLY A 100 -0.42 15.90 1.07
C GLY A 100 -0.87 14.52 1.54
N MET A 101 -0.17 13.46 1.17
CA MET A 101 -0.52 12.10 1.55
C MET A 101 -0.36 11.86 3.06
N PRO A 102 0.77 12.23 3.71
CA PRO A 102 0.86 12.12 5.17
C PRO A 102 -0.24 12.86 5.93
N ARG A 103 -0.58 14.08 5.53
CA ARG A 103 -1.64 14.85 6.18
C ARG A 103 -3.01 14.21 5.99
N SER A 104 -3.30 13.69 4.79
CA SER A 104 -4.57 13.00 4.53
C SER A 104 -4.73 11.78 5.45
N VAL A 105 -3.66 11.02 5.65
CA VAL A 105 -3.69 9.85 6.53
C VAL A 105 -3.86 10.26 8.00
N ILE A 106 -3.13 11.28 8.45
CA ILE A 106 -3.24 11.79 9.82
C ILE A 106 -4.67 12.24 10.13
N ASN A 107 -5.33 12.90 9.17
CA ASN A 107 -6.69 13.40 9.34
C ASN A 107 -7.74 12.29 9.47
N THR A 108 -7.39 11.04 9.25
CA THR A 108 -8.31 9.92 9.47
C THR A 108 -8.40 9.51 10.94
N GLY A 109 -7.55 10.04 11.76
CA GLY A 109 -7.48 9.66 13.19
C GLY A 109 -6.21 8.84 13.47
#